data_0519c7553fbcddca08f8b2f54833aac0
#
_entry.id   0519c7553fbcddca08f8b2f54833aac0
#
_cell.length_a   1.000
_cell.length_b   1.000
_cell.length_c   1.000
_cell.angle_alpha   90.00
_cell.angle_beta   90.00
_cell.angle_gamma   90.00
#
_symmetry.space_group_name_H-M   'P 1'
#
loop_
_entity.id
_entity.type
_entity.pdbx_description
1 polymer ?
#
loop_
_entity_poly.entity_id
_entity_poly.type
_entity_poly.pdbx_seq_one_letter_code
_entity_poly.pdbx_strand_id
1 'polypeptide(L)'
;VGAALASWASTYGVKLQLDSFAKSLFYYLFMYGVGLRVGPAFFNALKKDGLKFTILAVICSVLGLGLVVFFSKFFELPPGAAGGILAGSQTMSAAIGTAEMAVTQGAYKLPAGTTAESVSGMIALGYGVTYIYGTVGIILICKYLPKIWGVDARKAAKDYEQAHGVANVDDTNLTGYRAGTLRAYRLENTETAGK
;
A
#
# COMPACT_ATOMS: atom_id res chain seq x y z
N VAL A 1 -15.42 4.64 4.28
CA VAL A 1 -15.91 5.68 5.22
C VAL A 1 -16.04 7.01 4.49
N GLY A 2 -15.00 7.57 3.85
CA GLY A 2 -15.03 8.89 3.19
C GLY A 2 -16.12 9.01 2.11
N ALA A 3 -16.26 8.03 1.23
CA ALA A 3 -17.30 8.02 0.20
C ALA A 3 -18.71 7.98 0.79
N ALA A 4 -18.91 7.21 1.85
CA ALA A 4 -20.22 7.14 2.54
C ALA A 4 -20.57 8.47 3.22
N LEU A 5 -19.57 9.12 3.87
CA LEU A 5 -19.76 10.45 4.46
C LEU A 5 -20.06 11.51 3.40
N ALA A 6 -19.35 11.50 2.28
CA ALA A 6 -19.58 12.43 1.18
C ALA A 6 -20.96 12.22 0.55
N SER A 7 -21.39 10.96 0.34
CA SER A 7 -22.73 10.64 -0.15
C SER A 7 -23.81 11.09 0.84
N TRP A 8 -23.63 10.82 2.13
CA TRP A 8 -24.55 11.27 3.18
C TRP A 8 -24.65 12.80 3.26
N ALA A 9 -23.51 13.50 3.25
CA ALA A 9 -23.48 14.96 3.27
C ALA A 9 -24.16 15.57 2.03
N SER A 10 -24.00 14.95 0.86
CA SER A 10 -24.63 15.42 -0.38
C SER A 10 -26.16 15.35 -0.33
N THR A 11 -26.74 14.43 0.44
CA THR A 11 -28.20 14.37 0.64
C THR A 11 -28.75 15.57 1.40
N TYR A 12 -27.90 16.23 2.19
CA TYR A 12 -28.22 17.47 2.90
C TYR A 12 -27.76 18.74 2.17
N GLY A 13 -27.36 18.62 0.90
CA GLY A 13 -26.90 19.75 0.10
C GLY A 13 -25.49 20.27 0.45
N VAL A 14 -24.77 19.56 1.32
CA VAL A 14 -23.40 19.92 1.72
C VAL A 14 -22.40 19.21 0.81
N LYS A 15 -21.66 19.99 0.00
CA LYS A 15 -20.53 19.48 -0.80
C LYS A 15 -19.27 19.45 0.06
N LEU A 16 -18.88 18.28 0.54
CA LEU A 16 -17.60 18.07 1.21
C LEU A 16 -16.48 18.05 0.16
N GLN A 17 -15.89 19.19 -0.09
CA GLN A 17 -14.71 19.30 -0.94
C GLN A 17 -13.54 19.75 -0.08
N LEU A 18 -12.49 18.92 -0.05
CA LEU A 18 -11.21 19.31 0.52
C LEU A 18 -10.48 20.21 -0.48
N ASP A 19 -9.88 21.29 0.04
CA ASP A 19 -8.99 22.13 -0.75
C ASP A 19 -7.86 21.31 -1.38
N SER A 20 -7.45 21.69 -2.59
CA SER A 20 -6.43 20.97 -3.37
C SER A 20 -5.08 20.94 -2.64
N PHE A 21 -4.72 22.02 -1.94
CA PHE A 21 -3.50 22.07 -1.13
C PHE A 21 -3.57 21.08 0.03
N ALA A 22 -4.70 21.03 0.75
CA ALA A 22 -4.88 20.10 1.87
C ALA A 22 -4.79 18.64 1.42
N LYS A 23 -5.41 18.29 0.28
CA LYS A 23 -5.29 16.94 -0.31
C LYS A 23 -3.83 16.58 -0.58
N SER A 24 -3.10 17.48 -1.23
CA SER A 24 -1.70 17.25 -1.58
C SER A 24 -0.82 17.14 -0.34
N LEU A 25 -1.04 17.98 0.66
CA LEU A 25 -0.30 17.97 1.93
C LEU A 25 -0.46 16.62 2.65
N PHE A 26 -1.70 16.17 2.85
CA PHE A 26 -1.96 14.88 3.50
C PHE A 26 -1.42 13.70 2.70
N TYR A 27 -1.48 13.76 1.37
CA TYR A 27 -0.91 12.75 0.50
C TYR A 27 0.62 12.65 0.67
N TYR A 28 1.34 13.78 0.64
CA TYR A 28 2.79 13.79 0.82
C TYR A 28 3.22 13.38 2.23
N LEU A 29 2.47 13.79 3.27
CA LEU A 29 2.72 13.34 4.64
C LEU A 29 2.52 11.82 4.79
N PHE A 30 1.48 11.28 4.17
CA PHE A 30 1.27 9.83 4.13
C PHE A 30 2.42 9.11 3.43
N MET A 31 2.83 9.58 2.24
CA MET A 31 3.95 9.00 1.50
C MET A 31 5.26 9.08 2.25
N TYR A 32 5.53 10.21 2.91
CA TYR A 32 6.71 10.37 3.77
C TYR A 32 6.71 9.38 4.94
N GLY A 33 5.58 9.23 5.64
CA GLY A 33 5.44 8.27 6.73
C GLY A 33 5.65 6.81 6.29
N VAL A 34 5.10 6.43 5.13
CA VAL A 34 5.32 5.10 4.53
C VAL A 34 6.80 4.92 4.18
N GLY A 35 7.43 5.93 3.56
CA GLY A 35 8.85 5.90 3.19
C GLY A 35 9.77 5.71 4.39
N LEU A 36 9.53 6.42 5.48
CA LEU A 36 10.31 6.28 6.72
C LEU A 36 10.17 4.87 7.33
N ARG A 37 8.97 4.31 7.29
CA ARG A 37 8.71 2.99 7.88
C ARG A 37 9.27 1.85 7.04
N VAL A 38 9.09 1.91 5.72
CA VAL A 38 9.40 0.81 4.80
C VAL A 38 10.85 0.91 4.29
N GLY A 39 11.41 2.12 4.19
CA GLY A 39 12.73 2.36 3.60
C GLY A 39 13.85 1.48 4.15
N PRO A 40 14.08 1.45 5.47
CA PRO A 40 15.16 0.63 6.04
C PRO A 40 14.98 -0.87 5.76
N ALA A 41 13.76 -1.38 5.85
CA ALA A 41 13.45 -2.78 5.57
C ALA A 41 13.66 -3.11 4.09
N PHE A 42 13.28 -2.20 3.18
CA PHE A 42 13.48 -2.33 1.74
C PHE A 42 14.97 -2.43 1.39
N PHE A 43 15.82 -1.53 1.90
CA PHE A 43 17.26 -1.57 1.62
C PHE A 43 17.93 -2.81 2.18
N ASN A 44 17.49 -3.32 3.33
CA ASN A 44 18.01 -4.56 3.89
C ASN A 44 17.60 -5.80 3.06
N ALA A 45 16.35 -5.85 2.61
CA ALA A 45 15.87 -6.91 1.72
C ALA A 45 16.60 -6.87 0.36
N LEU A 46 16.85 -5.67 -0.17
CA LEU A 46 17.55 -5.48 -1.45
C LEU A 46 18.98 -6.01 -1.41
N LYS A 47 19.67 -5.90 -0.28
CA LYS A 47 21.05 -6.41 -0.12
C LYS A 47 21.14 -7.94 -0.14
N LYS A 48 20.12 -8.65 0.34
CA LYS A 48 20.15 -10.13 0.47
C LYS A 48 19.62 -10.84 -0.77
N ASP A 49 18.38 -10.54 -1.19
CA ASP A 49 17.70 -11.20 -2.31
C ASP A 49 17.09 -10.21 -3.30
N GLY A 50 17.60 -8.97 -3.31
CA GLY A 50 17.00 -7.85 -4.00
C GLY A 50 16.80 -8.07 -5.49
N LEU A 51 17.74 -8.75 -6.17
CA LEU A 51 17.60 -9.00 -7.60
C LEU A 51 16.38 -9.88 -7.91
N LYS A 52 16.14 -10.93 -7.12
CA LYS A 52 14.99 -11.83 -7.31
C LYS A 52 13.67 -11.10 -7.08
N PHE A 53 13.58 -10.31 -5.99
CA PHE A 53 12.40 -9.50 -5.71
C PHE A 53 12.16 -8.40 -6.73
N THR A 54 13.23 -7.77 -7.21
CA THR A 54 13.14 -6.73 -8.25
C THR A 54 12.63 -7.32 -9.57
N ILE A 55 13.18 -8.45 -10.01
CA ILE A 55 12.71 -9.13 -11.23
C ILE A 55 11.23 -9.52 -11.09
N LEU A 56 10.85 -10.12 -9.96
CA LEU A 56 9.47 -10.50 -9.71
C LEU A 56 8.53 -9.28 -9.71
N ALA A 57 8.93 -8.19 -9.07
CA ALA A 57 8.15 -6.95 -9.06
C ALA A 57 7.97 -6.36 -10.46
N VAL A 58 9.03 -6.34 -11.27
CA VAL A 58 8.95 -5.89 -12.68
C VAL A 58 8.01 -6.76 -13.49
N ILE A 59 8.14 -8.09 -13.39
CA ILE A 59 7.26 -9.03 -14.08
C ILE A 59 5.80 -8.81 -13.68
N CYS A 60 5.51 -8.73 -12.38
CA CYS A 60 4.14 -8.49 -11.89
C CYS A 60 3.58 -7.14 -12.37
N SER A 61 4.41 -6.09 -12.39
CA SER A 61 3.99 -4.76 -12.84
C SER A 61 3.69 -4.75 -14.35
N VAL A 62 4.56 -5.35 -15.16
CA VAL A 62 4.37 -5.44 -16.61
C VAL A 62 3.16 -6.29 -16.97
N LEU A 63 2.99 -7.45 -16.31
CA LEU A 63 1.82 -8.30 -16.51
C LEU A 63 0.53 -7.60 -16.07
N GLY A 64 0.54 -6.93 -14.91
CA GLY A 64 -0.61 -6.18 -14.41
C GLY A 64 -1.02 -5.06 -15.37
N LEU A 65 -0.05 -4.28 -15.86
CA LEU A 65 -0.30 -3.24 -16.87
C LEU A 65 -0.83 -3.85 -18.18
N GLY A 66 -0.19 -4.90 -18.68
CA GLY A 66 -0.60 -5.59 -19.90
C GLY A 66 -2.04 -6.11 -19.84
N LEU A 67 -2.41 -6.77 -18.72
CA LEU A 67 -3.75 -7.29 -18.51
C LEU A 67 -4.77 -6.15 -18.43
N VAL A 68 -4.48 -5.09 -17.69
CA VAL A 68 -5.42 -3.95 -17.58
C VAL A 68 -5.62 -3.27 -18.93
N VAL A 69 -4.56 -3.05 -19.72
CA VAL A 69 -4.66 -2.46 -21.07
C VAL A 69 -5.45 -3.39 -22.00
N PHE A 70 -5.18 -4.69 -21.95
CA PHE A 70 -5.88 -5.68 -22.76
C PHE A 70 -7.39 -5.69 -22.43
N PHE A 71 -7.74 -5.85 -21.17
CA PHE A 71 -9.15 -5.91 -20.76
C PHE A 71 -9.86 -4.55 -20.90
N SER A 72 -9.14 -3.44 -20.71
CA SER A 72 -9.72 -2.11 -20.94
C SER A 72 -10.16 -1.92 -22.40
N LYS A 73 -9.37 -2.39 -23.36
CA LYS A 73 -9.72 -2.36 -24.77
C LYS A 73 -10.79 -3.39 -25.11
N PHE A 74 -10.70 -4.59 -24.54
CA PHE A 74 -11.64 -5.68 -24.82
C PHE A 74 -13.07 -5.37 -24.34
N PHE A 75 -13.20 -4.73 -23.16
CA PHE A 75 -14.48 -4.33 -22.59
C PHE A 75 -14.88 -2.89 -22.91
N GLU A 76 -14.12 -2.19 -23.74
CA GLU A 76 -14.36 -0.78 -24.11
C GLU A 76 -14.61 0.11 -22.88
N LEU A 77 -13.76 -0.04 -21.86
CA LEU A 77 -13.93 0.68 -20.61
C LEU A 77 -13.85 2.20 -20.80
N PRO A 78 -14.64 2.97 -20.04
CA PRO A 78 -14.64 4.41 -20.15
C PRO A 78 -13.28 5.04 -19.81
N PRO A 79 -12.99 6.22 -20.36
CA PRO A 79 -11.73 6.93 -20.12
C PRO A 79 -11.44 7.13 -18.63
N GLY A 80 -10.22 6.80 -18.21
CA GLY A 80 -9.79 6.85 -16.80
C GLY A 80 -9.95 5.53 -16.04
N ALA A 81 -10.90 4.66 -16.42
CA ALA A 81 -11.14 3.41 -15.71
C ALA A 81 -9.90 2.52 -15.60
N ALA A 82 -9.13 2.37 -16.70
CA ALA A 82 -7.93 1.57 -16.73
C ALA A 82 -6.88 2.01 -15.68
N GLY A 83 -6.67 3.33 -15.52
CA GLY A 83 -5.76 3.87 -14.50
C GLY A 83 -6.21 3.56 -13.08
N GLY A 84 -7.50 3.69 -12.81
CA GLY A 84 -8.09 3.34 -11.51
C GLY A 84 -8.01 1.84 -11.22
N ILE A 85 -8.36 0.99 -12.20
CA ILE A 85 -8.29 -0.47 -12.07
C ILE A 85 -6.86 -0.94 -11.81
N LEU A 86 -5.88 -0.39 -12.53
CA LEU A 86 -4.46 -0.70 -12.30
C LEU A 86 -4.05 -0.34 -10.88
N ALA A 87 -4.33 0.89 -10.47
CA ALA A 87 -3.98 1.38 -9.14
C ALA A 87 -4.65 0.56 -8.02
N GLY A 88 -5.93 0.22 -8.17
CA GLY A 88 -6.68 -0.53 -7.17
C GLY A 88 -6.30 -2.00 -7.10
N SER A 89 -6.16 -2.68 -8.24
CA SER A 89 -5.77 -4.09 -8.28
C SER A 89 -4.38 -4.34 -7.72
N GLN A 90 -3.45 -3.40 -7.90
CA GLN A 90 -2.11 -3.43 -7.33
C GLN A 90 -2.06 -2.86 -5.90
N THR A 91 -3.19 -2.43 -5.34
CA THR A 91 -3.27 -1.74 -4.03
C THR A 91 -2.30 -0.55 -3.90
N MET A 92 -2.06 0.14 -5.01
CA MET A 92 -1.05 1.20 -5.14
C MET A 92 -1.70 2.58 -5.20
N SER A 93 -1.91 3.21 -4.05
CA SER A 93 -2.51 4.56 -3.97
C SER A 93 -1.70 5.63 -4.71
N ALA A 94 -0.37 5.46 -4.81
CA ALA A 94 0.49 6.39 -5.57
C ALA A 94 0.13 6.46 -7.06
N ALA A 95 -0.35 5.36 -7.64
CA ALA A 95 -0.72 5.30 -9.05
C ALA A 95 -1.98 6.13 -9.37
N ILE A 96 -2.87 6.35 -8.39
CA ILE A 96 -4.00 7.29 -8.56
C ILE A 96 -3.47 8.69 -8.81
N GLY A 97 -2.58 9.16 -7.93
CA GLY A 97 -2.01 10.49 -8.05
C GLY A 97 -1.34 10.71 -9.40
N THR A 98 -0.59 9.70 -9.90
CA THR A 98 0.03 9.76 -11.22
C THR A 98 -1.02 9.82 -12.35
N ALA A 99 -2.09 9.02 -12.26
CA ALA A 99 -3.15 9.03 -13.25
C ALA A 99 -3.92 10.36 -13.25
N GLU A 100 -4.25 10.91 -12.09
CA GLU A 100 -4.89 12.23 -11.96
C GLU A 100 -3.98 13.36 -12.47
N MET A 101 -2.69 13.31 -12.18
CA MET A 101 -1.72 14.27 -12.69
C MET A 101 -1.62 14.21 -14.22
N ALA A 102 -1.65 13.03 -14.82
CA ALA A 102 -1.63 12.89 -16.28
C ALA A 102 -2.85 13.56 -16.94
N VAL A 103 -4.00 13.51 -16.29
CA VAL A 103 -5.24 14.18 -16.75
C VAL A 103 -5.17 15.69 -16.55
N THR A 104 -4.77 16.14 -15.37
CA THR A 104 -4.78 17.56 -15.01
C THR A 104 -3.67 18.37 -15.68
N GLN A 105 -2.52 17.74 -15.94
CA GLN A 105 -1.39 18.36 -16.64
C GLN A 105 -1.47 18.25 -18.15
N GLY A 106 -2.53 17.62 -18.69
CA GLY A 106 -2.74 17.49 -20.14
C GLY A 106 -1.83 16.46 -20.83
N ALA A 107 -1.13 15.61 -20.06
CA ALA A 107 -0.37 14.50 -20.61
C ALA A 107 -1.28 13.41 -21.23
N TYR A 108 -2.51 13.31 -20.72
CA TYR A 108 -3.56 12.48 -21.30
C TYR A 108 -4.51 13.34 -22.14
N LYS A 109 -4.61 13.01 -23.43
CA LYS A 109 -5.54 13.70 -24.34
C LYS A 109 -6.96 13.20 -24.05
N LEU A 110 -7.81 14.12 -23.59
CA LEU A 110 -9.21 13.81 -23.27
C LEU A 110 -9.97 13.49 -24.57
N PRO A 111 -10.73 12.37 -24.62
CA PRO A 111 -11.62 12.08 -25.73
C PRO A 111 -12.70 13.15 -25.87
N ALA A 112 -13.23 13.32 -27.09
CA ALA A 112 -14.29 14.27 -27.35
C ALA A 112 -15.52 14.01 -26.44
N GLY A 113 -16.05 15.05 -25.84
CA GLY A 113 -17.20 14.96 -24.94
C GLY A 113 -16.90 14.54 -23.50
N THR A 114 -15.61 14.36 -23.13
CA THR A 114 -15.22 14.07 -21.75
C THR A 114 -14.56 15.28 -21.07
N THR A 115 -14.77 15.43 -19.77
CA THR A 115 -14.14 16.44 -18.94
C THR A 115 -13.06 15.84 -18.05
N ALA A 116 -12.06 16.59 -17.66
CA ALA A 116 -11.03 16.13 -16.73
C ALA A 116 -11.65 15.63 -15.41
N GLU A 117 -12.71 16.28 -14.95
CA GLU A 117 -13.42 15.88 -13.72
C GLU A 117 -14.10 14.50 -13.89
N SER A 118 -14.74 14.23 -15.02
CA SER A 118 -15.38 12.95 -15.29
C SER A 118 -14.35 11.81 -15.38
N VAL A 119 -13.19 12.06 -16.00
CA VAL A 119 -12.11 11.08 -16.09
C VAL A 119 -11.47 10.83 -14.72
N SER A 120 -11.23 11.86 -13.92
CA SER A 120 -10.75 11.71 -12.53
C SER A 120 -11.75 10.97 -11.65
N GLY A 121 -13.05 11.23 -11.81
CA GLY A 121 -14.10 10.47 -11.13
C GLY A 121 -14.08 8.99 -11.51
N MET A 122 -13.85 8.67 -12.77
CA MET A 122 -13.74 7.29 -13.25
C MET A 122 -12.47 6.59 -12.73
N ILE A 123 -11.33 7.30 -12.63
CA ILE A 123 -10.12 6.80 -11.97
C ILE A 123 -10.42 6.42 -10.51
N ALA A 124 -11.06 7.33 -9.77
CA ALA A 124 -11.40 7.09 -8.37
C ALA A 124 -12.38 5.92 -8.18
N LEU A 125 -13.39 5.81 -9.06
CA LEU A 125 -14.34 4.70 -9.04
C LEU A 125 -13.66 3.36 -9.31
N GLY A 126 -12.87 3.28 -10.38
CA GLY A 126 -12.11 2.09 -10.76
C GLY A 126 -11.19 1.64 -9.64
N TYR A 127 -10.49 2.57 -9.01
CA TYR A 127 -9.66 2.29 -7.84
C TYR A 127 -10.48 1.74 -6.66
N GLY A 128 -11.54 2.43 -6.27
CA GLY A 128 -12.32 2.07 -5.08
C GLY A 128 -12.88 0.65 -5.17
N VAL A 129 -13.39 0.28 -6.35
CA VAL A 129 -13.93 -1.07 -6.58
C VAL A 129 -12.82 -2.11 -6.56
N THR A 130 -11.75 -1.91 -7.34
CA THR A 130 -10.71 -2.94 -7.51
C THR A 130 -9.77 -3.04 -6.30
N TYR A 131 -9.61 -1.98 -5.51
CA TYR A 131 -8.83 -2.01 -4.28
C TYR A 131 -9.39 -2.99 -3.25
N ILE A 132 -10.71 -3.03 -3.09
CA ILE A 132 -11.37 -3.97 -2.17
C ILE A 132 -11.07 -5.41 -2.61
N TYR A 133 -11.25 -5.72 -3.91
CA TYR A 133 -10.96 -7.05 -4.44
C TYR A 133 -9.47 -7.40 -4.35
N GLY A 134 -8.58 -6.45 -4.67
CA GLY A 134 -7.13 -6.64 -4.55
C GLY A 134 -6.71 -6.96 -3.12
N THR A 135 -7.20 -6.20 -2.15
CA THR A 135 -6.87 -6.40 -0.73
C THR A 135 -7.41 -7.74 -0.21
N VAL A 136 -8.70 -8.02 -0.43
CA VAL A 136 -9.32 -9.27 0.01
C VAL A 136 -8.68 -10.47 -0.69
N GLY A 137 -8.42 -10.36 -2.00
CA GLY A 137 -7.77 -11.41 -2.80
C GLY A 137 -6.39 -11.77 -2.26
N ILE A 138 -5.54 -10.79 -1.98
CA ILE A 138 -4.21 -11.03 -1.40
C ILE A 138 -4.32 -11.72 -0.04
N ILE A 139 -5.22 -11.26 0.84
CA ILE A 139 -5.43 -11.88 2.16
C ILE A 139 -5.84 -13.35 2.00
N LEU A 140 -6.78 -13.64 1.10
CA LEU A 140 -7.25 -14.99 0.84
C LEU A 140 -6.14 -15.88 0.27
N ILE A 141 -5.38 -15.38 -0.72
CA ILE A 141 -4.24 -16.10 -1.31
C ILE A 141 -3.20 -16.40 -0.24
N CYS A 142 -2.75 -15.41 0.53
CA CYS A 142 -1.77 -15.61 1.59
C CYS A 142 -2.24 -16.61 2.67
N LYS A 143 -3.55 -16.64 2.94
CA LYS A 143 -4.13 -17.52 3.95
C LYS A 143 -4.31 -18.97 3.46
N TYR A 144 -4.79 -19.14 2.22
CA TYR A 144 -5.22 -20.46 1.72
C TYR A 144 -4.19 -21.13 0.83
N LEU A 145 -3.40 -20.39 0.07
CA LEU A 145 -2.41 -20.96 -0.86
C LEU A 145 -1.37 -21.85 -0.16
N PRO A 146 -0.76 -21.45 0.98
CA PRO A 146 0.14 -22.32 1.71
C PRO A 146 -0.52 -23.63 2.17
N LYS A 147 -1.80 -23.55 2.59
CA LYS A 147 -2.57 -24.73 3.00
C LYS A 147 -2.84 -25.69 1.85
N ILE A 148 -3.15 -25.16 0.65
CA ILE A 148 -3.38 -25.97 -0.56
C ILE A 148 -2.09 -26.69 -0.97
N TRP A 149 -0.93 -26.05 -0.78
CA TRP A 149 0.38 -26.66 -1.06
C TRP A 149 0.94 -27.51 0.08
N GLY A 150 0.20 -27.66 1.19
CA GLY A 150 0.65 -28.45 2.35
C GLY A 150 1.82 -27.82 3.10
N VAL A 151 2.06 -26.51 2.92
CA VAL A 151 3.15 -25.78 3.55
C VAL A 151 2.66 -25.11 4.83
N ASP A 152 3.33 -25.38 5.96
CA ASP A 152 3.14 -24.60 7.19
C ASP A 152 3.91 -23.28 7.07
N ALA A 153 3.16 -22.18 6.82
CA ALA A 153 3.73 -20.87 6.62
C ALA A 153 4.53 -20.37 7.84
N ARG A 154 4.12 -20.75 9.08
CA ARG A 154 4.83 -20.36 10.30
C ARG A 154 6.18 -21.08 10.43
N LYS A 155 6.19 -22.38 10.11
CA LYS A 155 7.43 -23.16 10.13
C LYS A 155 8.37 -22.67 9.04
N ALA A 156 7.89 -22.49 7.82
CA ALA A 156 8.68 -21.98 6.70
C ALA A 156 9.26 -20.57 6.99
N ALA A 157 8.51 -19.68 7.64
CA ALA A 157 9.01 -18.36 8.06
C ALA A 157 10.13 -18.48 9.09
N LYS A 158 9.98 -19.33 10.11
CA LYS A 158 11.02 -19.57 11.13
C LYS A 158 12.28 -20.17 10.53
N ASP A 159 12.13 -21.18 9.66
CA ASP A 159 13.26 -21.82 8.99
C ASP A 159 14.01 -20.80 8.11
N TYR A 160 13.28 -19.90 7.43
CA TYR A 160 13.87 -18.82 6.64
C TYR A 160 14.60 -17.79 7.53
N GLU A 161 14.01 -17.39 8.64
CA GLU A 161 14.64 -16.47 9.61
C GLU A 161 15.93 -17.05 10.18
N GLN A 162 15.93 -18.33 10.55
CA GLN A 162 17.13 -19.02 11.04
C GLN A 162 18.21 -19.14 9.98
N ALA A 163 17.86 -19.48 8.74
CA ALA A 163 18.79 -19.61 7.63
C ALA A 163 19.45 -18.29 7.24
N HIS A 164 18.75 -17.15 7.44
CA HIS A 164 19.22 -15.83 7.03
C HIS A 164 19.71 -14.95 8.19
N GLY A 165 19.86 -15.51 9.39
CA GLY A 165 20.42 -14.83 10.55
C GLY A 165 19.57 -13.64 11.06
N VAL A 166 18.26 -13.65 10.78
CA VAL A 166 17.32 -12.63 11.25
C VAL A 166 16.81 -12.97 12.66
N ALA A 167 17.25 -14.10 13.22
CA ALA A 167 16.94 -14.51 14.59
C ALA A 167 17.37 -13.40 15.56
N ASN A 168 16.38 -12.77 16.20
CA ASN A 168 16.48 -11.70 17.19
C ASN A 168 16.49 -10.25 16.67
N VAL A 169 15.73 -9.93 15.65
CA VAL A 169 15.17 -8.58 15.62
C VAL A 169 13.98 -8.60 16.57
N ASP A 170 14.22 -8.18 17.82
CA ASP A 170 13.16 -7.95 18.79
C ASP A 170 12.03 -7.21 18.10
N ASP A 171 10.81 -7.75 18.15
CA ASP A 171 9.58 -7.12 17.60
C ASP A 171 9.38 -5.67 18.10
N THR A 172 10.05 -5.33 19.19
CA THR A 172 10.09 -3.99 19.80
C THR A 172 10.70 -2.92 18.89
N ASN A 173 11.59 -3.28 17.93
CA ASN A 173 12.20 -2.31 17.03
C ASN A 173 11.33 -1.94 15.81
N LEU A 174 10.34 -2.76 15.48
CA LEU A 174 9.44 -2.51 14.35
C LEU A 174 8.27 -1.58 14.71
N THR A 175 7.89 -1.50 15.97
CA THR A 175 6.72 -0.73 16.41
C THR A 175 7.07 0.63 17.01
N GLY A 176 8.36 0.95 17.22
CA GLY A 176 8.78 2.14 17.94
C GLY A 176 8.45 2.12 19.45
N TYR A 177 7.77 1.08 19.92
CA TYR A 177 7.53 0.84 21.34
C TYR A 177 8.70 0.03 21.92
N ARG A 178 9.48 0.63 22.77
CA ARG A 178 10.41 -0.11 23.62
C ARG A 178 9.59 -0.81 24.70
N ALA A 179 9.53 -2.12 24.67
CA ALA A 179 9.04 -2.89 25.79
C ALA A 179 10.01 -2.64 26.96
N GLY A 180 9.56 -1.87 27.94
CA GLY A 180 10.30 -1.68 29.18
C GLY A 180 10.35 -3.01 29.93
N THR A 181 11.49 -3.66 29.99
CA THR A 181 11.68 -4.80 30.87
C THR A 181 12.03 -4.28 32.26
N LEU A 182 11.15 -4.54 33.23
CA LEU A 182 11.48 -4.37 34.64
C LEU A 182 12.57 -5.38 34.99
N ARG A 183 13.78 -4.88 35.27
CA ARG A 183 14.88 -5.70 35.79
C ARG A 183 15.05 -5.36 37.26
N ALA A 184 14.96 -6.35 38.13
CA ALA A 184 15.35 -6.20 39.50
C ALA A 184 16.88 -6.33 39.62
N TYR A 185 17.52 -5.30 40.09
CA TYR A 185 18.94 -5.33 40.42
C TYR A 185 19.11 -5.48 41.93
N ARG A 186 19.96 -6.38 42.37
CA ARG A 186 20.41 -6.46 43.75
C ARG A 186 21.53 -5.45 43.94
N LEU A 187 21.29 -4.44 44.78
CA LEU A 187 22.33 -3.52 45.18
C LEU A 187 23.29 -4.22 46.16
N GLU A 188 24.51 -4.51 45.69
CA GLU A 188 25.54 -5.12 46.52
C GLU A 188 26.35 -4.09 47.32
N ASN A 189 26.28 -2.80 46.91
CA ASN A 189 26.95 -1.72 47.60
C ASN A 189 26.02 -1.06 48.61
N THR A 190 26.30 -1.30 49.91
CA THR A 190 25.53 -0.78 51.05
C THR A 190 25.64 0.72 51.22
N GLU A 191 26.61 1.40 50.62
CA GLU A 191 26.78 2.87 50.72
C GLU A 191 25.76 3.65 49.89
N THR A 192 25.11 3.02 48.95
CA THR A 192 24.07 3.63 48.09
C THR A 192 22.66 3.24 48.48
N ALA A 193 22.48 2.33 49.44
CA ALA A 193 21.17 1.89 49.94
C ALA A 193 20.61 2.96 50.90
N GLY A 194 19.67 3.75 50.43
CA GLY A 194 18.96 4.74 51.26
C GLY A 194 19.14 6.20 50.83
N LYS A 195 19.70 6.48 49.63
CA LYS A 195 19.68 7.83 49.04
C LYS A 195 18.62 7.97 47.97
#